data_2e19dfdf0801a874d10ce366b8b06174
#
_entry.id   2e19dfdf0801a874d10ce366b8b06174
#
_cell.length_a   1.000
_cell.length_b   1.000
_cell.length_c   1.000
_cell.angle_alpha   90.00
_cell.angle_beta   90.00
_cell.angle_gamma   90.00
#
_symmetry.space_group_name_H-M   'P 1'
#
loop_
_entity.id
_entity.type
_entity.pdbx_description
1 polymer ?
#
loop_
_entity_poly.entity_id
_entity_poly.type
_entity_poly.pdbx_seq_one_letter_code
_entity_poly.pdbx_strand_id
1 'polypeptide(L)'
;MFFVSKFKVFLYILILFTFFKSSLAESPPLTEVHKLLVVTDHLANLTTPTKIKYLFKKTGSVEPGFNDRVVMIVPEKDDKGVHNIKFDFFSSYNKEDLKSASYKKTNPIFHAFWEHDIQLMTRLTEGSWIYFRKRITWAMSDPHKFKVIPAKCDLNEKKVNGQTIELKPYEDDYDSKKFKKYAKKKYYITLCEEVPGMIYQMSTVVPSESGSEPLMEETLTFDKILK
;
A
#
# COMPACT_ATOMS: atom_id res chain seq x y z
N MET A 1 -73.59 35.60 -44.55
CA MET A 1 -73.57 35.92 -43.11
C MET A 1 -73.45 34.63 -42.33
N PHE A 2 -72.19 34.18 -42.10
CA PHE A 2 -71.96 32.97 -41.36
C PHE A 2 -70.90 33.26 -40.24
N PHE A 3 -71.36 33.12 -39.02
CA PHE A 3 -70.54 33.22 -37.80
C PHE A 3 -69.66 31.95 -37.67
N VAL A 4 -68.36 32.09 -37.67
CA VAL A 4 -67.44 31.01 -37.33
C VAL A 4 -66.98 31.22 -35.86
N SER A 5 -67.42 30.34 -35.02
CA SER A 5 -67.06 30.25 -33.59
C SER A 5 -65.62 29.74 -33.46
N LYS A 6 -64.81 30.51 -32.78
CA LYS A 6 -63.45 30.11 -32.44
C LYS A 6 -63.47 29.20 -31.20
N PHE A 7 -63.25 27.90 -31.41
CA PHE A 7 -63.01 26.95 -30.35
C PHE A 7 -61.52 27.05 -29.88
N LYS A 8 -61.31 27.58 -28.67
CA LYS A 8 -60.01 27.58 -28.02
C LYS A 8 -59.80 26.22 -27.38
N VAL A 9 -58.90 25.44 -27.98
CA VAL A 9 -58.36 24.21 -27.38
C VAL A 9 -57.31 24.61 -26.36
N PHE A 10 -57.64 24.44 -25.08
CA PHE A 10 -56.69 24.59 -23.98
C PHE A 10 -55.90 23.28 -23.84
N LEU A 11 -54.65 23.25 -24.35
CA LEU A 11 -53.76 22.14 -24.20
C LEU A 11 -53.10 22.18 -22.82
N TYR A 12 -53.58 21.35 -21.87
CA TYR A 12 -52.94 21.14 -20.59
C TYR A 12 -51.70 20.29 -20.80
N ILE A 13 -50.49 20.94 -20.79
CA ILE A 13 -49.23 20.25 -20.71
C ILE A 13 -49.04 19.89 -19.25
N LEU A 14 -49.32 18.63 -18.91
CA LEU A 14 -49.01 18.04 -17.61
C LEU A 14 -47.50 17.75 -17.59
N ILE A 15 -46.72 18.68 -17.01
CA ILE A 15 -45.28 18.48 -16.76
C ILE A 15 -45.17 17.48 -15.62
N LEU A 16 -44.94 16.22 -15.94
CA LEU A 16 -44.51 15.18 -15.00
C LEU A 16 -43.06 15.50 -14.58
N PHE A 17 -42.90 16.24 -13.48
CA PHE A 17 -41.62 16.32 -12.77
C PHE A 17 -41.34 14.95 -12.13
N THR A 18 -40.72 14.07 -12.88
CA THR A 18 -40.09 12.88 -12.30
C THR A 18 -38.90 13.36 -11.48
N PHE A 19 -39.07 13.35 -10.16
CA PHE A 19 -37.98 13.49 -9.22
C PHE A 19 -37.02 12.33 -9.41
N PHE A 20 -36.03 12.52 -10.25
CA PHE A 20 -34.81 11.69 -10.23
C PHE A 20 -34.17 11.96 -8.85
N LYS A 21 -34.46 11.10 -7.89
CA LYS A 21 -33.60 10.96 -6.71
C LYS A 21 -32.26 10.51 -7.25
N SER A 22 -31.34 11.44 -7.44
CA SER A 22 -29.93 11.13 -7.59
C SER A 22 -29.53 10.42 -6.31
N SER A 23 -29.54 9.09 -6.35
CA SER A 23 -28.90 8.29 -5.31
C SER A 23 -27.42 8.68 -5.38
N LEU A 24 -27.02 9.57 -4.48
CA LEU A 24 -25.61 9.76 -4.19
C LEU A 24 -25.11 8.38 -3.77
N ALA A 25 -24.43 7.69 -4.68
CA ALA A 25 -23.79 6.42 -4.37
C ALA A 25 -22.83 6.70 -3.22
N GLU A 26 -23.19 6.23 -2.04
CA GLU A 26 -22.34 6.31 -0.86
C GLU A 26 -21.03 5.62 -1.19
N SER A 27 -19.91 6.31 -1.00
CA SER A 27 -18.60 5.72 -1.26
C SER A 27 -18.48 4.44 -0.44
N PRO A 28 -18.01 3.34 -1.01
CA PRO A 28 -17.90 2.09 -0.27
C PRO A 28 -17.07 2.31 1.00
N PRO A 29 -17.43 1.69 2.11
CA PRO A 29 -16.71 1.86 3.37
C PRO A 29 -15.25 1.43 3.21
N LEU A 30 -14.35 2.18 3.85
CA LEU A 30 -12.92 1.86 3.85
C LEU A 30 -12.68 0.47 4.43
N THR A 31 -11.91 -0.34 3.73
CA THR A 31 -11.51 -1.67 4.22
C THR A 31 -10.64 -1.55 5.47
N GLU A 32 -10.50 -2.65 6.22
CA GLU A 32 -9.60 -2.72 7.37
C GLU A 32 -8.15 -2.39 6.98
N VAL A 33 -7.70 -2.88 5.83
CA VAL A 33 -6.35 -2.58 5.29
C VAL A 33 -6.17 -1.09 5.01
N HIS A 34 -7.16 -0.41 4.45
CA HIS A 34 -7.10 1.04 4.28
C HIS A 34 -7.02 1.78 5.61
N LYS A 35 -7.80 1.35 6.60
CA LYS A 35 -7.74 1.95 7.95
C LYS A 35 -6.34 1.78 8.55
N LEU A 36 -5.79 0.58 8.49
CA LEU A 36 -4.48 0.26 9.05
C LEU A 36 -3.34 0.98 8.34
N LEU A 37 -3.33 1.04 7.00
CA LEU A 37 -2.18 1.57 6.24
C LEU A 37 -2.28 3.04 5.85
N VAL A 38 -3.50 3.58 5.72
CA VAL A 38 -3.70 4.93 5.15
C VAL A 38 -4.28 5.91 6.16
N VAL A 39 -5.19 5.45 7.03
CA VAL A 39 -5.88 6.34 7.99
C VAL A 39 -5.14 6.46 9.30
N THR A 40 -4.56 5.36 9.78
CA THR A 40 -3.81 5.31 11.06
C THR A 40 -2.65 6.30 11.06
N ASP A 41 -2.49 7.03 12.17
CA ASP A 41 -1.35 7.93 12.36
C ASP A 41 -0.14 7.14 12.85
N HIS A 42 0.62 6.57 11.90
CA HIS A 42 1.81 5.79 12.20
C HIS A 42 2.94 6.61 12.81
N LEU A 43 2.95 7.92 12.60
CA LEU A 43 4.02 8.80 13.06
C LEU A 43 3.74 9.38 14.45
N ALA A 44 2.54 9.12 15.02
CA ALA A 44 2.11 9.66 16.31
C ALA A 44 3.00 9.22 17.49
N ASN A 45 3.61 8.02 17.39
CA ASN A 45 4.48 7.48 18.45
C ASN A 45 5.96 7.83 18.26
N LEU A 46 6.28 8.77 17.36
CA LEU A 46 7.65 9.22 17.13
C LEU A 46 7.96 10.52 17.88
N THR A 47 9.12 10.56 18.53
CA THR A 47 9.75 11.80 18.95
C THR A 47 10.65 12.26 17.82
N THR A 48 10.39 13.44 17.27
CA THR A 48 11.14 14.00 16.14
C THR A 48 12.05 15.16 16.59
N PRO A 49 13.18 15.42 15.91
CA PRO A 49 13.69 14.68 14.76
C PRO A 49 14.20 13.29 15.13
N THR A 50 14.09 12.32 14.22
CA THR A 50 14.55 10.96 14.48
C THR A 50 15.01 10.27 13.19
N LYS A 51 15.74 9.16 13.35
CA LYS A 51 16.12 8.26 12.26
C LYS A 51 15.74 6.85 12.64
N ILE A 52 15.01 6.17 11.78
CA ILE A 52 14.60 4.77 11.97
C ILE A 52 15.40 3.91 10.99
N LYS A 53 16.10 2.92 11.54
CA LYS A 53 16.84 1.95 10.74
C LYS A 53 16.04 0.67 10.60
N TYR A 54 15.99 0.18 9.38
CA TYR A 54 15.45 -1.13 9.00
C TYR A 54 16.56 -1.98 8.40
N LEU A 55 16.52 -3.28 8.65
CA LEU A 55 17.39 -4.27 8.02
C LEU A 55 16.66 -4.87 6.81
N PHE A 56 17.32 -4.91 5.69
CA PHE A 56 16.83 -5.53 4.47
C PHE A 56 17.56 -6.86 4.22
N LYS A 57 16.81 -7.86 3.81
CA LYS A 57 17.33 -9.16 3.39
C LYS A 57 16.60 -9.63 2.15
N LYS A 58 17.35 -10.02 1.13
CA LYS A 58 16.87 -10.72 -0.07
C LYS A 58 17.44 -12.11 -0.13
N THR A 59 16.58 -13.09 -0.40
CA THR A 59 16.95 -14.50 -0.59
C THR A 59 16.19 -15.11 -1.75
N GLY A 60 16.59 -16.31 -2.18
CA GLY A 60 15.94 -17.08 -3.22
C GLY A 60 16.88 -17.46 -4.38
N SER A 61 16.30 -18.10 -5.40
CA SER A 61 17.04 -18.63 -6.56
C SER A 61 16.87 -17.79 -7.83
N VAL A 62 16.01 -16.78 -7.82
CA VAL A 62 15.71 -15.94 -9.01
C VAL A 62 16.85 -14.97 -9.30
N GLU A 63 17.43 -14.40 -8.25
CA GLU A 63 18.53 -13.46 -8.30
C GLU A 63 19.44 -13.68 -7.08
N PRO A 64 20.70 -13.22 -7.15
CA PRO A 64 21.59 -13.26 -5.97
C PRO A 64 20.96 -12.54 -4.78
N GLY A 65 20.98 -13.19 -3.62
CA GLY A 65 20.56 -12.59 -2.37
C GLY A 65 21.59 -11.58 -1.84
N PHE A 66 21.12 -10.65 -1.03
CA PHE A 66 21.98 -9.70 -0.31
C PHE A 66 21.30 -9.21 0.97
N ASN A 67 22.11 -8.67 1.86
CA ASN A 67 21.65 -7.95 3.05
C ASN A 67 22.06 -6.49 2.94
N ASP A 68 21.20 -5.60 3.37
CA ASP A 68 21.45 -4.15 3.38
C ASP A 68 20.60 -3.47 4.46
N ARG A 69 20.51 -2.15 4.43
CA ARG A 69 19.72 -1.36 5.35
C ARG A 69 18.96 -0.24 4.63
N VAL A 70 17.89 0.17 5.26
CA VAL A 70 17.18 1.41 4.92
C VAL A 70 17.14 2.30 6.15
N VAL A 71 17.50 3.57 6.00
CA VAL A 71 17.36 4.56 7.07
C VAL A 71 16.31 5.58 6.64
N MET A 72 15.21 5.63 7.38
CA MET A 72 14.18 6.67 7.24
C MET A 72 14.54 7.84 8.16
N ILE A 73 14.70 9.01 7.59
CA ILE A 73 15.05 10.25 8.28
C ILE A 73 13.80 11.10 8.40
N VAL A 74 13.32 11.26 9.65
CA VAL A 74 12.09 11.98 9.98
C VAL A 74 12.48 13.29 10.66
N PRO A 75 12.45 14.44 9.95
CA PRO A 75 12.71 15.74 10.54
C PRO A 75 11.54 16.21 11.42
N GLU A 76 11.70 17.35 12.07
CA GLU A 76 10.59 18.06 12.70
C GLU A 76 9.47 18.35 11.69
N LYS A 77 8.25 18.54 12.19
CA LYS A 77 7.13 19.02 11.39
C LYS A 77 7.39 20.47 10.95
N ASP A 78 7.05 20.76 9.72
CA ASP A 78 6.96 22.14 9.24
C ASP A 78 5.73 22.88 9.81
N ASP A 79 5.57 24.15 9.46
CA ASP A 79 4.44 25.00 9.88
C ASP A 79 3.07 24.47 9.44
N LYS A 80 3.04 23.53 8.48
CA LYS A 80 1.83 22.86 7.98
C LYS A 80 1.57 21.51 8.66
N GLY A 81 2.40 21.15 9.65
CA GLY A 81 2.35 19.89 10.36
C GLY A 81 2.80 18.69 9.52
N VAL A 82 3.72 18.90 8.58
CA VAL A 82 4.20 17.88 7.63
C VAL A 82 5.67 17.56 7.92
N HIS A 83 6.03 16.28 7.87
CA HIS A 83 7.41 15.82 7.86
C HIS A 83 7.91 15.66 6.42
N ASN A 84 9.03 16.28 6.07
CA ASN A 84 9.72 16.09 4.79
C ASN A 84 10.70 14.93 4.90
N ILE A 85 10.18 13.71 4.83
CA ILE A 85 10.90 12.47 5.09
C ILE A 85 11.86 12.15 3.95
N LYS A 86 13.07 11.72 4.30
CA LYS A 86 14.11 11.27 3.37
C LYS A 86 14.49 9.83 3.68
N PHE A 87 15.01 9.15 2.66
CA PHE A 87 15.52 7.79 2.80
C PHE A 87 16.99 7.72 2.37
N ASP A 88 17.78 6.99 3.16
CA ASP A 88 19.01 6.39 2.72
C ASP A 88 18.68 4.92 2.45
N PHE A 89 18.32 4.64 1.19
CA PHE A 89 17.78 3.35 0.78
C PHE A 89 18.88 2.55 0.13
N PHE A 90 19.31 1.50 0.84
CA PHE A 90 20.44 0.66 0.54
C PHE A 90 21.80 1.37 0.56
N SER A 91 22.86 0.62 0.40
CA SER A 91 24.22 1.12 0.44
C SER A 91 25.02 0.61 -0.78
N SER A 92 26.13 1.28 -1.06
CA SER A 92 27.07 0.87 -2.08
C SER A 92 26.43 0.61 -3.46
N TYR A 93 26.61 -0.57 -4.02
CA TYR A 93 26.11 -0.95 -5.35
C TYR A 93 24.60 -1.09 -5.45
N ASN A 94 23.91 -1.28 -4.30
CA ASN A 94 22.47 -1.45 -4.26
C ASN A 94 21.73 -0.13 -4.03
N LYS A 95 22.46 0.97 -3.85
CA LYS A 95 21.85 2.27 -3.49
C LYS A 95 20.77 2.68 -4.47
N GLU A 96 19.60 3.04 -3.93
CA GLU A 96 18.48 3.59 -4.66
C GLU A 96 18.21 5.03 -4.24
N ASP A 97 18.07 5.92 -5.21
CA ASP A 97 17.75 7.33 -4.98
C ASP A 97 16.23 7.53 -4.94
N LEU A 98 15.66 7.41 -3.76
CA LEU A 98 14.25 7.72 -3.53
C LEU A 98 14.08 9.22 -3.25
N LYS A 99 13.11 9.83 -3.93
CA LYS A 99 12.77 11.23 -3.70
C LYS A 99 12.20 11.41 -2.30
N SER A 100 12.58 12.51 -1.64
CA SER A 100 11.92 12.93 -0.41
C SER A 100 10.43 13.18 -0.65
N ALA A 101 9.60 12.85 0.32
CA ALA A 101 8.18 13.07 0.24
C ALA A 101 7.61 13.60 1.56
N SER A 102 6.50 14.31 1.44
CA SER A 102 5.83 14.98 2.55
C SER A 102 4.72 14.13 3.11
N TYR A 103 4.78 13.83 4.41
CA TYR A 103 3.81 12.98 5.10
C TYR A 103 3.33 13.63 6.40
N LYS A 104 2.04 13.50 6.71
CA LYS A 104 1.46 13.99 7.97
C LYS A 104 1.32 12.90 9.01
N LYS A 105 0.90 11.72 8.61
CA LYS A 105 0.49 10.62 9.49
C LYS A 105 1.07 9.27 9.09
N THR A 106 0.98 8.96 7.82
CA THR A 106 1.34 7.64 7.30
C THR A 106 2.85 7.45 7.31
N ASN A 107 3.33 6.29 7.78
CA ASN A 107 4.73 5.93 7.68
C ASN A 107 5.08 5.62 6.22
N PRO A 108 5.93 6.42 5.58
CA PRO A 108 6.20 6.27 4.16
C PRO A 108 7.10 5.09 3.80
N ILE A 109 7.64 4.37 4.77
CA ILE A 109 8.52 3.22 4.50
C ILE A 109 7.83 2.15 3.67
N PHE A 110 6.49 1.99 3.83
CA PHE A 110 5.77 1.03 3.02
C PHE A 110 5.64 1.45 1.55
N HIS A 111 5.50 2.75 1.28
CA HIS A 111 5.54 3.26 -0.09
C HIS A 111 6.94 3.07 -0.70
N ALA A 112 7.99 3.35 0.07
CA ALA A 112 9.37 3.18 -0.38
C ALA A 112 9.68 1.72 -0.73
N PHE A 113 9.26 0.79 0.12
CA PHE A 113 9.43 -0.64 -0.12
C PHE A 113 8.61 -1.16 -1.30
N TRP A 114 7.36 -0.67 -1.46
CA TRP A 114 6.56 -1.03 -2.61
C TRP A 114 7.10 -0.45 -3.91
N GLU A 115 7.63 0.76 -3.89
CA GLU A 115 8.23 1.36 -5.08
C GLU A 115 9.46 0.57 -5.54
N HIS A 116 10.32 0.17 -4.59
CA HIS A 116 11.43 -0.76 -4.84
C HIS A 116 10.92 -2.05 -5.50
N ASP A 117 9.91 -2.69 -4.91
CA ASP A 117 9.35 -3.93 -5.43
C ASP A 117 8.68 -3.77 -6.81
N ILE A 118 7.97 -2.67 -7.06
CA ILE A 118 7.36 -2.37 -8.36
C ILE A 118 8.44 -2.24 -9.44
N GLN A 119 9.55 -1.57 -9.14
CA GLN A 119 10.67 -1.46 -10.06
C GLN A 119 11.30 -2.82 -10.33
N LEU A 120 11.49 -3.63 -9.28
CA LEU A 120 11.96 -5.00 -9.40
C LEU A 120 11.04 -5.85 -10.28
N MET A 121 9.72 -5.82 -10.04
CA MET A 121 8.74 -6.55 -10.84
C MET A 121 8.73 -6.08 -12.29
N THR A 122 8.83 -4.77 -12.55
CA THR A 122 8.92 -4.20 -13.89
C THR A 122 10.14 -4.75 -14.63
N ARG A 123 11.29 -4.79 -13.97
CA ARG A 123 12.55 -5.33 -14.55
C ARG A 123 12.50 -6.84 -14.81
N LEU A 124 11.97 -7.62 -13.86
CA LEU A 124 11.94 -9.09 -13.93
C LEU A 124 10.89 -9.65 -14.91
N THR A 125 9.87 -8.86 -15.22
CA THR A 125 8.73 -9.32 -16.03
C THR A 125 8.54 -8.54 -17.32
N GLU A 126 9.29 -7.45 -17.52
CA GLU A 126 9.10 -6.47 -18.56
C GLU A 126 7.67 -5.87 -18.56
N GLY A 127 7.01 -5.97 -17.40
CA GLY A 127 5.65 -5.48 -17.19
C GLY A 127 5.59 -3.98 -16.91
N SER A 128 4.39 -3.42 -16.95
CA SER A 128 4.18 -2.00 -16.66
C SER A 128 4.18 -1.71 -15.15
N TRP A 129 5.00 -0.74 -14.72
CA TRP A 129 5.00 -0.25 -13.34
C TRP A 129 3.62 0.29 -12.91
N ILE A 130 2.85 0.88 -13.85
CA ILE A 130 1.47 1.35 -13.59
C ILE A 130 0.56 0.17 -13.25
N TYR A 131 0.71 -0.95 -13.97
CA TYR A 131 -0.05 -2.16 -13.69
C TYR A 131 0.22 -2.66 -12.27
N PHE A 132 1.48 -2.87 -11.88
CA PHE A 132 1.82 -3.39 -10.55
C PHE A 132 1.32 -2.47 -9.45
N ARG A 133 1.52 -1.16 -9.58
CA ARG A 133 1.01 -0.17 -8.62
C ARG A 133 -0.51 -0.24 -8.47
N LYS A 134 -1.25 -0.27 -9.58
CA LYS A 134 -2.72 -0.40 -9.55
C LYS A 134 -3.16 -1.69 -8.88
N ARG A 135 -2.51 -2.82 -9.17
CA ARG A 135 -2.89 -4.12 -8.60
C ARG A 135 -2.68 -4.16 -7.08
N ILE A 136 -1.56 -3.63 -6.58
CA ILE A 136 -1.32 -3.52 -5.13
C ILE A 136 -2.39 -2.62 -4.49
N THR A 137 -2.68 -1.46 -5.08
CA THR A 137 -3.70 -0.53 -4.57
C THR A 137 -5.10 -1.16 -4.57
N TRP A 138 -5.48 -1.86 -5.63
CA TRP A 138 -6.78 -2.53 -5.71
C TRP A 138 -6.90 -3.68 -4.72
N ALA A 139 -5.82 -4.43 -4.49
CA ALA A 139 -5.83 -5.51 -3.52
C ALA A 139 -6.17 -5.03 -2.10
N MET A 140 -5.83 -3.80 -1.74
CA MET A 140 -6.24 -3.21 -0.46
C MET A 140 -7.74 -2.94 -0.36
N SER A 141 -8.43 -2.80 -1.51
CA SER A 141 -9.85 -2.51 -1.58
C SER A 141 -10.72 -3.75 -1.74
N ASP A 142 -10.13 -4.89 -2.12
CA ASP A 142 -10.84 -6.14 -2.39
C ASP A 142 -10.69 -7.11 -1.21
N PRO A 143 -11.77 -7.40 -0.45
CA PRO A 143 -11.72 -8.32 0.70
C PRO A 143 -11.24 -9.73 0.36
N HIS A 144 -11.29 -10.16 -0.90
CA HIS A 144 -10.80 -11.47 -1.34
C HIS A 144 -9.29 -11.48 -1.57
N LYS A 145 -8.65 -10.31 -1.64
CA LYS A 145 -7.23 -10.13 -1.93
C LYS A 145 -6.37 -9.89 -0.70
N PHE A 146 -6.98 -9.76 0.48
CA PHE A 146 -6.23 -9.56 1.72
C PHE A 146 -6.74 -10.40 2.89
N LYS A 147 -5.88 -10.55 3.87
CA LYS A 147 -6.22 -11.04 5.21
C LYS A 147 -5.49 -10.21 6.24
N VAL A 148 -6.14 -9.96 7.39
CA VAL A 148 -5.51 -9.38 8.57
C VAL A 148 -5.51 -10.45 9.65
N ILE A 149 -4.33 -10.78 10.14
CA ILE A 149 -4.14 -11.85 11.13
C ILE A 149 -3.36 -11.33 12.35
N PRO A 150 -3.66 -11.78 13.58
CA PRO A 150 -2.88 -11.44 14.76
C PRO A 150 -1.41 -11.82 14.57
N ALA A 151 -0.51 -10.97 15.07
CA ALA A 151 0.94 -11.18 15.01
C ALA A 151 1.61 -10.77 16.33
N LYS A 152 2.89 -11.11 16.46
CA LYS A 152 3.78 -10.67 17.52
C LYS A 152 5.01 -10.05 16.92
N CYS A 153 5.45 -8.93 17.51
CA CYS A 153 6.69 -8.25 17.14
C CYS A 153 7.71 -8.40 18.27
N ASP A 154 8.96 -8.62 17.91
CA ASP A 154 10.04 -8.62 18.89
C ASP A 154 10.59 -7.19 19.01
N LEU A 155 10.38 -6.55 20.16
CA LEU A 155 10.83 -5.20 20.44
C LEU A 155 11.60 -5.19 21.76
N ASN A 156 12.92 -4.91 21.69
CA ASN A 156 13.77 -4.86 22.89
C ASN A 156 13.60 -6.08 23.81
N GLU A 157 13.71 -7.28 23.23
CA GLU A 157 13.59 -8.58 23.92
C GLU A 157 12.17 -8.89 24.46
N LYS A 158 11.19 -8.04 24.14
CA LYS A 158 9.78 -8.25 24.50
C LYS A 158 8.95 -8.58 23.28
N LYS A 159 7.95 -9.44 23.45
CA LYS A 159 6.96 -9.69 22.42
C LYS A 159 5.75 -8.78 22.62
N VAL A 160 5.56 -7.86 21.69
CA VAL A 160 4.39 -6.97 21.66
C VAL A 160 3.35 -7.44 20.66
N ASN A 161 2.09 -7.08 20.89
CA ASN A 161 1.00 -7.46 20.01
C ASN A 161 1.02 -6.64 18.72
N GLY A 162 0.57 -7.27 17.64
CA GLY A 162 0.45 -6.62 16.34
C GLY A 162 -0.50 -7.36 15.43
N GLN A 163 -0.49 -6.94 14.19
CA GLN A 163 -1.28 -7.52 13.10
C GLN A 163 -0.44 -7.62 11.84
N THR A 164 -0.59 -8.71 11.10
CA THR A 164 0.01 -8.87 9.77
C THR A 164 -1.08 -8.82 8.71
N ILE A 165 -0.91 -7.93 7.75
CA ILE A 165 -1.69 -7.84 6.53
C ILE A 165 -1.02 -8.72 5.49
N GLU A 166 -1.72 -9.72 4.96
CA GLU A 166 -1.34 -10.47 3.76
C GLU A 166 -2.10 -9.89 2.58
N LEU A 167 -1.40 -9.52 1.49
CA LEU A 167 -2.00 -9.08 0.23
C LEU A 167 -1.58 -10.02 -0.91
N LYS A 168 -2.52 -10.30 -1.82
CA LYS A 168 -2.34 -11.15 -3.01
C LYS A 168 -2.77 -10.37 -4.27
N PRO A 169 -2.02 -9.36 -4.69
CA PRO A 169 -2.49 -8.42 -5.72
C PRO A 169 -2.68 -9.04 -7.10
N TYR A 170 -1.99 -10.12 -7.42
CA TYR A 170 -1.99 -10.72 -8.76
C TYR A 170 -2.77 -12.03 -8.88
N GLU A 171 -3.25 -12.58 -7.75
CA GLU A 171 -4.05 -13.81 -7.74
C GLU A 171 -5.36 -13.58 -8.52
N ASP A 172 -5.73 -14.52 -9.39
CA ASP A 172 -6.93 -14.49 -10.26
C ASP A 172 -7.01 -13.30 -11.24
N ASP A 173 -5.92 -12.61 -11.48
CA ASP A 173 -5.87 -11.59 -12.52
C ASP A 173 -5.56 -12.22 -13.87
N TYR A 174 -6.36 -11.85 -14.89
CA TYR A 174 -6.15 -12.33 -16.27
C TYR A 174 -4.73 -12.06 -16.79
N ASP A 175 -4.20 -10.87 -16.54
CA ASP A 175 -2.86 -10.47 -16.99
C ASP A 175 -1.75 -11.14 -16.17
N SER A 176 -2.04 -11.67 -14.98
CA SER A 176 -1.05 -12.33 -14.12
C SER A 176 -0.40 -13.54 -14.80
N LYS A 177 -1.11 -14.19 -15.72
CA LYS A 177 -0.57 -15.32 -16.50
C LYS A 177 0.70 -14.96 -17.27
N LYS A 178 0.87 -13.69 -17.66
CA LYS A 178 2.06 -13.17 -18.33
C LYS A 178 3.29 -13.18 -17.44
N PHE A 179 3.08 -13.12 -16.12
CA PHE A 179 4.17 -13.05 -15.13
C PHE A 179 4.59 -14.42 -14.58
N LYS A 180 3.95 -15.50 -15.04
CA LYS A 180 4.30 -16.90 -14.70
C LYS A 180 4.46 -17.08 -13.18
N LYS A 181 5.67 -17.44 -12.73
CA LYS A 181 5.99 -17.66 -11.30
C LYS A 181 5.66 -16.49 -10.38
N TYR A 182 5.65 -15.25 -10.88
CA TYR A 182 5.35 -14.06 -10.09
C TYR A 182 3.84 -13.83 -9.88
N ALA A 183 2.96 -14.53 -10.61
CA ALA A 183 1.50 -14.40 -10.47
C ALA A 183 1.01 -14.72 -9.04
N LYS A 184 1.73 -15.58 -8.32
CA LYS A 184 1.41 -15.98 -6.94
C LYS A 184 2.15 -15.18 -5.87
N LYS A 185 2.81 -14.06 -6.25
CA LYS A 185 3.55 -13.22 -5.31
C LYS A 185 2.63 -12.67 -4.23
N LYS A 186 3.07 -12.75 -2.98
CA LYS A 186 2.38 -12.26 -1.79
C LYS A 186 3.17 -11.13 -1.14
N TYR A 187 2.43 -10.26 -0.46
CA TYR A 187 2.98 -9.16 0.32
C TYR A 187 2.50 -9.29 1.76
N TYR A 188 3.39 -9.05 2.69
CA TYR A 188 3.08 -9.06 4.12
C TYR A 188 3.54 -7.75 4.74
N ILE A 189 2.69 -7.18 5.58
CA ILE A 189 3.00 -5.96 6.34
C ILE A 189 2.59 -6.21 7.78
N THR A 190 3.56 -6.23 8.69
CA THR A 190 3.33 -6.41 10.11
C THR A 190 3.41 -5.08 10.82
N LEU A 191 2.31 -4.72 11.49
CA LEU A 191 2.13 -3.50 12.26
C LEU A 191 2.10 -3.84 13.75
N CYS A 192 2.85 -3.07 14.55
CA CYS A 192 2.81 -3.13 16.01
C CYS A 192 2.84 -1.72 16.55
N GLU A 193 1.83 -1.31 17.33
CA GLU A 193 1.67 0.06 17.83
C GLU A 193 2.85 0.54 18.69
N GLU A 194 3.51 -0.37 19.40
CA GLU A 194 4.65 -0.07 20.25
C GLU A 194 5.96 0.12 19.46
N VAL A 195 6.02 -0.31 18.20
CA VAL A 195 7.18 -0.11 17.34
C VAL A 195 7.21 1.34 16.84
N PRO A 196 8.35 2.04 16.93
CA PRO A 196 8.48 3.39 16.40
C PRO A 196 8.10 3.48 14.92
N GLY A 197 7.08 4.30 14.60
CA GLY A 197 6.51 4.38 13.27
C GLY A 197 5.57 3.22 12.91
N MET A 198 5.24 2.36 13.88
CA MET A 198 4.27 1.25 13.84
C MET A 198 4.56 0.13 12.84
N ILE A 199 5.41 0.30 11.84
CA ILE A 199 5.75 -0.77 10.88
C ILE A 199 6.94 -1.57 11.39
N TYR A 200 6.65 -2.81 11.79
CA TYR A 200 7.66 -3.74 12.28
C TYR A 200 8.38 -4.46 11.15
N GLN A 201 7.62 -5.04 10.21
CA GLN A 201 8.20 -5.79 9.10
C GLN A 201 7.35 -5.66 7.85
N MET A 202 8.02 -5.64 6.72
CA MET A 202 7.42 -5.81 5.41
C MET A 202 8.15 -6.92 4.68
N SER A 203 7.41 -7.76 3.94
CA SER A 203 8.05 -8.74 3.06
C SER A 203 7.24 -8.98 1.80
N THR A 204 7.94 -9.42 0.75
CA THR A 204 7.36 -9.96 -0.47
C THR A 204 7.89 -11.37 -0.70
N VAL A 205 7.02 -12.26 -1.12
CA VAL A 205 7.34 -13.68 -1.31
C VAL A 205 6.84 -14.16 -2.66
N VAL A 206 7.74 -14.68 -3.50
CA VAL A 206 7.39 -15.45 -4.69
C VAL A 206 7.50 -16.93 -4.30
N PRO A 207 6.37 -17.63 -4.11
CA PRO A 207 6.40 -19.01 -3.65
C PRO A 207 6.98 -19.95 -4.71
N SER A 208 7.58 -21.05 -4.25
CA SER A 208 7.95 -22.17 -5.11
C SER A 208 6.74 -23.06 -5.38
N GLU A 209 6.64 -23.64 -6.57
CA GLU A 209 5.61 -24.63 -6.89
C GLU A 209 5.83 -25.96 -6.17
N SER A 210 7.07 -26.29 -5.83
CA SER A 210 7.42 -27.51 -5.09
C SER A 210 7.12 -27.43 -3.59
N GLY A 211 6.70 -26.23 -3.07
CA GLY A 211 6.46 -26.03 -1.65
C GLY A 211 7.74 -25.98 -0.77
N SER A 212 8.92 -25.99 -1.39
CA SER A 212 10.20 -25.81 -0.76
C SER A 212 10.43 -24.31 -0.41
N GLU A 213 11.70 -23.89 -0.33
CA GLU A 213 12.04 -22.48 -0.12
C GLU A 213 11.45 -21.57 -1.22
N PRO A 214 11.08 -20.33 -0.89
CA PRO A 214 10.60 -19.36 -1.87
C PRO A 214 11.59 -19.16 -3.01
N LEU A 215 11.06 -18.95 -4.23
CA LEU A 215 11.89 -18.57 -5.38
C LEU A 215 12.57 -17.21 -5.17
N MET A 216 11.88 -16.32 -4.45
CA MET A 216 12.41 -15.01 -4.03
C MET A 216 11.65 -14.53 -2.81
N GLU A 217 12.38 -14.04 -1.84
CA GLU A 217 11.84 -13.36 -0.67
C GLU A 217 12.67 -12.11 -0.40
N GLU A 218 11.98 -11.00 -0.18
CA GLU A 218 12.56 -9.75 0.29
C GLU A 218 11.88 -9.36 1.59
N THR A 219 12.68 -9.02 2.60
CA THR A 219 12.18 -8.65 3.92
C THR A 219 12.86 -7.37 4.39
N LEU A 220 12.06 -6.43 4.88
CA LEU A 220 12.51 -5.20 5.53
C LEU A 220 11.98 -5.21 6.96
N THR A 221 12.87 -5.26 7.96
CA THR A 221 12.50 -5.40 9.37
C THR A 221 13.02 -4.21 10.17
N PHE A 222 12.18 -3.63 11.04
CA PHE A 222 12.60 -2.63 12.01
C PHE A 222 13.79 -3.14 12.83
N ASP A 223 14.85 -2.33 12.93
CA ASP A 223 16.03 -2.63 13.74
C ASP A 223 16.04 -1.76 15.01
N LYS A 224 16.12 -0.44 14.82
CA LYS A 224 16.23 0.50 15.94
C LYS A 224 16.07 1.97 15.50
N ILE A 225 15.90 2.81 16.50
CA ILE A 225 16.11 4.26 16.38
C ILE A 225 17.61 4.54 16.41
N LEU A 226 18.09 5.37 15.50
CA LEU A 226 19.46 5.90 15.50
C LEU A 226 19.47 7.23 16.25
N LYS A 227 20.44 7.36 17.13
CA LYS A 227 20.73 8.61 17.84
C LYS A 227 21.38 9.63 16.95
#